data_09b4a7bdec97ee65c5a33d9a96c6e7c7
#
_entry.id   09b4a7bdec97ee65c5a33d9a96c6e7c7
#
_cell.length_a   1.000
_cell.length_b   1.000
_cell.length_c   1.000
_cell.angle_alpha   90.00
_cell.angle_beta   90.00
_cell.angle_gamma   90.00
#
_symmetry.space_group_name_H-M   'P 1'
#
loop_
_entity.id
_entity.type
_entity.pdbx_description
1 polymer ?
#
loop_
_entity_poly.entity_id
_entity_poly.type
_entity_poly.pdbx_seq_one_letter_code
_entity_poly.pdbx_strand_id
1 'polypeptide(L)'
;EYHIDLIVLAGFMNKISNVLLEAYPHRIINIHPALLPKHGGKGMYGMHVHDDVVACHDTESGITIHYIDDHYDQGDIIFQAKCPVLPDDTAEDVATKVHALEYAHYPHVIAEVCEKL
;
A
#
# COMPACT_ATOMS: atom_id res chain seq x y z
N GLU A 1 -12.04 -17.71 -22.65
CA GLU A 1 -10.74 -17.72 -22.00
C GLU A 1 -10.38 -16.34 -21.51
N TYR A 2 -9.93 -16.24 -20.26
CA TYR A 2 -9.58 -14.96 -19.64
C TYR A 2 -8.08 -14.88 -19.40
N HIS A 3 -7.50 -13.76 -19.77
CA HIS A 3 -6.12 -13.43 -19.46
C HIS A 3 -6.10 -12.41 -18.33
N ILE A 4 -5.36 -12.74 -17.27
CA ILE A 4 -5.15 -11.82 -16.14
C ILE A 4 -3.75 -11.23 -16.30
N ASP A 5 -3.69 -9.94 -16.63
CA ASP A 5 -2.41 -9.25 -16.84
C ASP A 5 -1.89 -8.57 -15.58
N LEU A 6 -2.79 -8.21 -14.66
CA LEU A 6 -2.45 -7.52 -13.43
C LEU A 6 -3.45 -7.85 -12.34
N ILE A 7 -2.95 -8.15 -11.15
CA ILE A 7 -3.76 -8.33 -9.95
C ILE A 7 -3.55 -7.11 -9.05
N VAL A 8 -4.66 -6.48 -8.65
CA VAL A 8 -4.65 -5.25 -7.84
C VAL A 8 -5.24 -5.54 -6.47
N LEU A 9 -4.50 -5.25 -5.43
CA LEU A 9 -4.92 -5.46 -4.04
C LEU A 9 -4.95 -4.12 -3.30
N ALA A 10 -5.77 -4.04 -2.26
CA ALA A 10 -5.86 -2.87 -1.41
C ALA A 10 -5.78 -3.30 0.05
N GLY A 11 -4.63 -3.04 0.67
CA GLY A 11 -4.42 -3.37 2.08
C GLY A 11 -4.45 -4.86 2.36
N PHE A 12 -3.84 -5.66 1.50
CA PHE A 12 -3.80 -7.10 1.69
C PHE A 12 -3.04 -7.45 2.97
N MET A 13 -3.68 -8.25 3.83
CA MET A 13 -3.19 -8.54 5.18
C MET A 13 -2.39 -9.82 5.29
N ASN A 14 -2.66 -10.78 4.41
CA ASN A 14 -2.04 -12.09 4.46
C ASN A 14 -0.99 -12.23 3.37
N LYS A 15 0.00 -13.06 3.66
CA LYS A 15 1.02 -13.40 2.68
C LYS A 15 0.40 -14.12 1.48
N ILE A 16 0.73 -13.66 0.28
CA ILE A 16 0.28 -14.30 -0.97
C ILE A 16 0.96 -15.66 -1.10
N SER A 17 0.23 -16.67 -1.59
CA SER A 17 0.80 -17.99 -1.80
C SER A 17 1.88 -17.95 -2.89
N ASN A 18 2.90 -18.79 -2.74
CA ASN A 18 3.97 -18.88 -3.73
C ASN A 18 3.46 -19.31 -5.11
N VAL A 19 2.41 -20.14 -5.15
CA VAL A 19 1.81 -20.58 -6.41
C VAL A 19 1.31 -19.38 -7.22
N LEU A 20 0.63 -18.42 -6.55
CA LEU A 20 0.12 -17.24 -7.21
C LEU A 20 1.26 -16.30 -7.63
N LEU A 21 2.27 -16.12 -6.78
CA LEU A 21 3.43 -15.29 -7.09
C LEU A 21 4.23 -15.82 -8.27
N GLU A 22 4.40 -17.13 -8.36
CA GLU A 22 5.10 -17.78 -9.48
C GLU A 22 4.31 -17.64 -10.79
N ALA A 23 2.97 -17.72 -10.71
CA ALA A 23 2.11 -17.58 -11.89
C ALA A 23 2.07 -16.15 -12.43
N TYR A 24 2.23 -15.13 -11.55
CA TYR A 24 2.11 -13.72 -11.91
C TYR A 24 3.28 -12.89 -11.39
N PRO A 25 4.53 -13.18 -11.78
CA PRO A 25 5.68 -12.42 -11.32
C PRO A 25 5.59 -10.96 -11.80
N HIS A 26 5.76 -10.02 -10.88
CA HIS A 26 5.63 -8.58 -11.14
C HIS A 26 4.29 -8.15 -11.73
N ARG A 27 3.23 -8.94 -11.47
CA ARG A 27 1.87 -8.62 -11.93
C ARG A 27 0.86 -8.51 -10.81
N ILE A 28 1.35 -8.48 -9.57
CA ILE A 28 0.51 -8.28 -8.39
C ILE A 28 0.98 -7.01 -7.70
N ILE A 29 0.08 -6.04 -7.58
CA ILE A 29 0.38 -4.79 -6.89
C ILE A 29 -0.55 -4.60 -5.71
N ASN A 30 -0.07 -3.89 -4.69
CA ASN A 30 -0.83 -3.57 -3.50
C ASN A 30 -0.61 -2.11 -3.13
N ILE A 31 -1.59 -1.52 -2.50
CA ILE A 31 -1.45 -0.22 -1.88
C ILE A 31 -1.41 -0.40 -0.36
N HIS A 32 -0.35 0.11 0.27
CA HIS A 32 -0.17 0.11 1.72
C HIS A 32 -0.43 1.52 2.26
N PRO A 33 -1.21 1.68 3.33
CA PRO A 33 -1.63 3.00 3.82
C PRO A 33 -0.58 3.66 4.73
N ALA A 34 0.67 3.60 4.35
CA ALA A 34 1.79 4.26 5.02
C ALA A 34 2.99 4.40 4.08
N LEU A 35 4.01 5.11 4.52
CA LEU A 35 5.24 5.31 3.76
C LEU A 35 6.23 4.19 4.08
N LEU A 36 6.19 3.10 3.31
CA LEU A 36 7.12 1.99 3.49
C LEU A 36 8.57 2.46 3.34
N PRO A 37 9.51 1.87 4.07
CA PRO A 37 9.40 0.67 4.92
C PRO A 37 8.81 0.92 6.31
N LYS A 38 8.51 2.15 6.67
CA LYS A 38 7.87 2.46 7.96
C LYS A 38 6.47 1.86 8.02
N HIS A 39 6.09 1.38 9.19
CA HIS A 39 4.73 0.87 9.45
C HIS A 39 4.30 -0.24 8.50
N GLY A 40 5.25 -1.03 8.03
CA GLY A 40 4.99 -2.21 7.22
C GLY A 40 5.18 -3.50 8.00
N GLY A 41 4.94 -4.62 7.34
CA GLY A 41 5.15 -5.95 7.88
C GLY A 41 3.90 -6.58 8.48
N LYS A 42 4.11 -7.69 9.18
CA LYS A 42 3.03 -8.48 9.76
C LYS A 42 2.24 -7.68 10.79
N GLY A 43 0.93 -7.68 10.68
CA GLY A 43 0.04 -6.97 11.60
C GLY A 43 -0.22 -5.52 11.24
N MET A 44 0.51 -4.95 10.29
CA MET A 44 0.34 -3.56 9.86
C MET A 44 -0.73 -3.45 8.76
N TYR A 45 -1.98 -3.46 9.17
CA TYR A 45 -3.13 -3.35 8.29
C TYR A 45 -4.24 -2.56 8.97
N GLY A 46 -5.16 -2.00 8.16
CA GLY A 46 -6.31 -1.25 8.64
C GLY A 46 -5.91 -0.12 9.58
N MET A 47 -6.64 0.05 10.67
CA MET A 47 -6.37 1.12 11.63
C MET A 47 -5.07 0.93 12.42
N HIS A 48 -4.51 -0.28 12.49
CA HIS A 48 -3.24 -0.54 13.18
C HIS A 48 -2.11 0.32 12.63
N VAL A 49 -2.07 0.52 11.31
CA VAL A 49 -1.08 1.37 10.66
C VAL A 49 -1.18 2.81 11.15
N HIS A 50 -2.40 3.35 11.18
CA HIS A 50 -2.63 4.75 11.57
C HIS A 50 -2.41 4.96 13.07
N ASP A 51 -2.77 3.98 13.89
CA ASP A 51 -2.47 3.98 15.32
C ASP A 51 -0.96 4.03 15.55
N ASP A 52 -0.20 3.27 14.78
CA ASP A 52 1.26 3.22 14.89
C ASP A 52 1.90 4.54 14.48
N VAL A 53 1.41 5.16 13.39
CA VAL A 53 1.88 6.48 12.94
C VAL A 53 1.69 7.52 14.04
N VAL A 54 0.54 7.56 14.68
CA VAL A 54 0.24 8.50 15.77
C VAL A 54 1.09 8.18 16.99
N ALA A 55 1.22 6.92 17.37
CA ALA A 55 2.02 6.50 18.52
C ALA A 55 3.51 6.83 18.36
N CYS A 56 4.02 6.80 17.14
CA CYS A 56 5.40 7.15 16.82
C CYS A 56 5.63 8.67 16.68
N HIS A 57 4.59 9.48 16.79
CA HIS A 57 4.65 10.93 16.60
C HIS A 57 5.21 11.33 15.24
N ASP A 58 4.87 10.58 14.19
CA ASP A 58 5.30 10.90 12.83
C ASP A 58 4.69 12.23 12.39
N THR A 59 5.46 13.01 11.62
CA THR A 59 5.01 14.29 11.07
C THR A 59 4.38 14.14 9.70
N GLU A 60 4.48 12.97 9.09
CA GLU A 60 3.87 12.68 7.81
C GLU A 60 3.48 11.20 7.72
N SER A 61 2.47 10.93 6.90
CA SER A 61 2.08 9.59 6.50
C SER A 61 1.81 9.62 5.00
N GLY A 62 1.19 8.60 4.46
CA GLY A 62 0.89 8.55 3.04
C GLY A 62 0.53 7.16 2.57
N ILE A 63 0.77 6.94 1.29
CA ILE A 63 0.53 5.65 0.65
C ILE A 63 1.80 5.15 -0.03
N THR A 64 1.92 3.84 -0.13
CA THR A 64 2.95 3.17 -0.93
C THR A 64 2.27 2.15 -1.83
N ILE A 65 2.49 2.26 -3.13
CA ILE A 65 2.03 1.29 -4.12
C ILE A 65 3.25 0.49 -4.53
N HIS A 66 3.19 -0.83 -4.40
CA HIS A 66 4.35 -1.70 -4.61
C HIS A 66 3.96 -3.03 -5.22
N TYR A 67 4.93 -3.69 -5.85
CA TYR A 67 4.75 -5.08 -6.26
C TYR A 67 4.78 -5.99 -5.05
N ILE A 68 3.98 -7.05 -5.09
CA ILE A 68 3.94 -8.07 -4.05
C ILE A 68 5.02 -9.12 -4.32
N ASP A 69 5.73 -9.52 -3.28
CA ASP A 69 6.59 -10.69 -3.28
C ASP A 69 6.21 -11.61 -2.12
N ASP A 70 7.06 -12.54 -1.73
CA ASP A 70 6.79 -13.46 -0.64
C ASP A 70 7.09 -12.89 0.76
N HIS A 71 7.48 -11.62 0.82
CA HIS A 71 7.70 -10.88 2.07
C HIS A 71 6.61 -9.83 2.27
N TYR A 72 6.19 -9.62 3.52
CA TYR A 72 5.18 -8.61 3.84
C TYR A 72 5.68 -7.20 3.50
N ASP A 73 4.99 -6.51 2.58
CA ASP A 73 5.24 -5.11 2.23
C ASP A 73 6.71 -4.80 1.89
N GLN A 74 7.39 -5.73 1.24
CA GLN A 74 8.81 -5.59 0.90
C GLN A 74 9.12 -5.70 -0.60
N GLY A 75 8.10 -5.73 -1.45
CA GLY A 75 8.28 -5.72 -2.89
C GLY A 75 8.72 -4.34 -3.39
N ASP A 76 9.10 -4.28 -4.67
CA ASP A 76 9.56 -3.04 -5.28
C ASP A 76 8.50 -1.95 -5.23
N ILE A 77 8.89 -0.77 -4.77
CA ILE A 77 8.01 0.39 -4.67
C ILE A 77 7.81 0.99 -6.06
N ILE A 78 6.54 1.20 -6.44
CA ILE A 78 6.15 1.81 -7.70
C ILE A 78 5.91 3.32 -7.51
N PHE A 79 5.23 3.70 -6.43
CA PHE A 79 4.80 5.07 -6.19
C PHE A 79 4.53 5.30 -4.71
N GLN A 80 4.86 6.50 -4.24
CA GLN A 80 4.49 6.96 -2.90
C GLN A 80 3.94 8.36 -2.96
N ALA A 81 2.94 8.66 -2.12
CA ALA A 81 2.43 10.02 -1.92
C ALA A 81 2.33 10.29 -0.42
N LYS A 82 2.53 11.53 -0.04
CA LYS A 82 2.61 11.94 1.37
C LYS A 82 1.48 12.88 1.76
N CYS A 83 1.12 12.84 3.04
CA CYS A 83 0.24 13.83 3.66
C CYS A 83 0.81 14.24 5.02
N PRO A 84 0.52 15.47 5.48
CA PRO A 84 1.00 15.91 6.80
C PRO A 84 0.21 15.24 7.92
N VAL A 85 0.87 14.96 9.03
CA VAL A 85 0.25 14.51 10.27
C VAL A 85 0.49 15.60 11.30
N LEU A 86 -0.59 16.21 11.79
CA LEU A 86 -0.52 17.29 12.75
C LEU A 86 -0.40 16.72 14.18
N PRO A 87 0.18 17.50 15.13
CA PRO A 87 0.37 16.99 16.49
C PRO A 87 -0.89 16.53 17.21
N ASP A 88 -2.05 17.06 16.84
CA ASP A 88 -3.35 16.72 17.43
C ASP A 88 -4.20 15.80 16.57
N ASP A 89 -3.65 15.29 15.45
CA ASP A 89 -4.38 14.33 14.61
C ASP A 89 -4.57 13.01 15.35
N THR A 90 -5.78 12.48 15.26
CA THR A 90 -6.09 11.13 15.71
C THR A 90 -5.76 10.13 14.60
N ALA A 91 -5.75 8.83 14.94
CA ALA A 91 -5.59 7.79 13.92
C ALA A 91 -6.67 7.87 12.84
N GLU A 92 -7.90 8.24 13.20
CA GLU A 92 -9.01 8.43 12.25
C GLU A 92 -8.75 9.61 11.30
N ASP A 93 -8.17 10.70 11.80
CA ASP A 93 -7.80 11.84 10.97
C ASP A 93 -6.74 11.45 9.94
N VAL A 94 -5.73 10.69 10.37
CA VAL A 94 -4.68 10.17 9.49
C VAL A 94 -5.29 9.25 8.44
N ALA A 95 -6.18 8.33 8.84
CA ALA A 95 -6.86 7.42 7.92
C ALA A 95 -7.63 8.17 6.83
N THR A 96 -8.35 9.24 7.19
CA THR A 96 -9.09 10.06 6.24
C THR A 96 -8.17 10.70 5.20
N LYS A 97 -7.05 11.25 5.64
CA LYS A 97 -6.06 11.85 4.74
C LYS A 97 -5.45 10.83 3.80
N VAL A 98 -5.10 9.65 4.33
CA VAL A 98 -4.51 8.56 3.54
C VAL A 98 -5.49 8.02 2.52
N HIS A 99 -6.76 7.83 2.88
CA HIS A 99 -7.79 7.38 1.95
C HIS A 99 -7.98 8.36 0.79
N ALA A 100 -7.89 9.66 1.05
CA ALA A 100 -7.96 10.68 -0.01
C ALA A 100 -6.82 10.50 -1.02
N LEU A 101 -5.62 10.17 -0.55
CA LEU A 101 -4.48 9.87 -1.43
C LEU A 101 -4.71 8.60 -2.25
N GLU A 102 -5.29 7.57 -1.65
CA GLU A 102 -5.61 6.32 -2.37
C GLU A 102 -6.55 6.60 -3.54
N TYR A 103 -7.64 7.32 -3.30
CA TYR A 103 -8.61 7.65 -4.35
C TYR A 103 -8.00 8.55 -5.43
N ALA A 104 -7.10 9.46 -5.05
CA ALA A 104 -6.48 10.38 -6.00
C ALA A 104 -5.45 9.70 -6.90
N HIS A 105 -4.71 8.72 -6.40
CA HIS A 105 -3.52 8.21 -7.08
C HIS A 105 -3.62 6.78 -7.59
N TYR A 106 -4.30 5.89 -6.88
CA TYR A 106 -4.29 4.46 -7.23
C TYR A 106 -4.79 4.18 -8.64
N PRO A 107 -5.92 4.75 -9.09
CA PRO A 107 -6.39 4.50 -10.45
C PRO A 107 -5.36 4.91 -11.52
N HIS A 108 -4.68 6.03 -11.33
CA HIS A 108 -3.66 6.50 -12.27
C HIS A 108 -2.44 5.59 -12.33
N VAL A 109 -1.99 5.12 -11.15
CA VAL A 109 -0.84 4.21 -11.08
C VAL A 109 -1.19 2.86 -11.70
N ILE A 110 -2.39 2.35 -11.46
CA ILE A 110 -2.88 1.12 -12.08
C ILE A 110 -2.82 1.25 -13.60
N ALA A 111 -3.31 2.36 -14.15
CA ALA A 111 -3.29 2.61 -15.59
C ALA A 111 -1.86 2.63 -16.14
N GLU A 112 -0.94 3.31 -15.46
CA GLU A 112 0.47 3.37 -15.87
C GLU A 112 1.13 1.99 -15.86
N VAL A 113 0.87 1.19 -14.84
CA VAL A 113 1.43 -0.17 -14.75
C VAL A 113 0.88 -1.05 -15.86
N CYS A 114 -0.42 -0.95 -16.15
CA CYS A 114 -1.05 -1.70 -17.25
C CYS A 114 -0.44 -1.37 -18.61
N GLU A 115 -0.08 -0.11 -18.85
CA GLU A 115 0.56 0.31 -20.09
C GLU A 115 1.94 -0.33 -20.30
N LYS A 116 2.60 -0.76 -19.23
CA LYS A 116 3.94 -1.36 -19.30
C LYS A 116 3.91 -2.89 -19.44
N LEU A 117 2.75 -3.47 -19.40
CA LEU A 117 2.61 -4.94 -19.49
C LEU A 117 2.72 -5.45 -20.93
#